data_99b1f5780385af7b7df400a803e1ebda
#
_entry.id   99b1f5780385af7b7df400a803e1ebda
#
_cell.length_a   1.000
_cell.length_b   1.000
_cell.length_c   1.000
_cell.angle_alpha   90.00
_cell.angle_beta   90.00
_cell.angle_gamma   90.00
#
_symmetry.space_group_name_H-M   'P 1'
#
loop_
_entity.id
_entity.type
_entity.pdbx_description
1 polymer ?
#
loop_
_entity_poly.entity_id
_entity_poly.type
_entity_poly.pdbx_seq_one_letter_code
_entity_poly.pdbx_strand_id
1 'polypeptide(L)'
;MIELGKEMVKHCGGVPLAIVVLGGLLATKYTLEDWEKVSENISYDLGKGKGRAGVPITEILALSYQDLPYHLKACFLYLSHLPEDHDIRAKKLIQMWMAEGIVSPSSIPTRIGEVGEKTMLDVGMSYLGELVQRCMVQVQLTSFRKRIKLCRLHDLMRDLCLLKAKEENFLEIVRIKAFGHQLAWADSALPSSSSPLTTIRRLAVYYLGDHDANSIKSENVILLSGHEMKNYSHIRSCQFYSFGNELESSRWQKLKLFFKDLTLLTILDLGGIPAHRKITPYAEDIKCPRAIGSLISLRFLSIRGSNIQSLPSSIGNLGFLQTLDLRVRRWCNILRIPNVLWRLKQLRHLYLPYGIELSGISKLRFDGLSKLETLKNFNAKDCDVRCLSKLTNLRKFSGDVAPKDLVVMLKSPILNNSNCLLQYSSFKINGDFRTGEEQSLLRQLLGCHHLRQLILLGSLNLNKFPDQFPPNLTLLILGQTKLEEDPMPTLEKLPNLRTLDFNYNSYLGKKMVCSSAPTTTAPSSSSGGGGGGGGGYGGCDGGGFPKLKSLQLWYLSNLEEWRVEQGAMPCLFRLVIRGSEKLKKIPYGLRFITTLQELEIKRVSEALRERVREGGVDFYKVQHVPSISID
;
A
#
# COMPACT_ATOMS: atom_id res chain seq x y z
N MET A 1 -40.88 0.35 -4.09
CA MET A 1 -39.43 0.05 -4.18
C MET A 1 -39.14 -1.40 -4.63
N ILE A 2 -39.66 -2.46 -3.96
CA ILE A 2 -39.31 -3.86 -4.30
C ILE A 2 -39.74 -4.20 -5.74
N GLU A 3 -40.99 -3.92 -6.12
CA GLU A 3 -41.48 -4.21 -7.48
C GLU A 3 -40.75 -3.39 -8.53
N LEU A 4 -40.52 -2.11 -8.26
CA LEU A 4 -39.74 -1.21 -9.14
C LEU A 4 -38.29 -1.72 -9.32
N GLY A 5 -37.67 -2.21 -8.23
CA GLY A 5 -36.34 -2.81 -8.29
C GLY A 5 -36.31 -4.09 -9.14
N LYS A 6 -37.31 -4.96 -9.02
CA LYS A 6 -37.43 -6.17 -9.87
C LYS A 6 -37.57 -5.82 -11.34
N GLU A 7 -38.29 -4.77 -11.65
CA GLU A 7 -38.46 -4.28 -13.02
C GLU A 7 -37.15 -3.77 -13.61
N MET A 8 -36.44 -2.90 -12.86
CA MET A 8 -35.15 -2.37 -13.27
C MET A 8 -34.09 -3.47 -13.47
N VAL A 9 -34.08 -4.52 -12.63
CA VAL A 9 -33.14 -5.65 -12.77
C VAL A 9 -33.35 -6.42 -14.07
N LYS A 10 -34.59 -6.51 -14.60
CA LYS A 10 -34.85 -7.16 -15.92
C LYS A 10 -34.06 -6.49 -17.05
N HIS A 11 -33.86 -5.17 -16.97
CA HIS A 11 -33.09 -4.42 -17.97
C HIS A 11 -31.59 -4.71 -17.90
N CYS A 12 -31.08 -5.26 -16.79
CA CYS A 12 -29.66 -5.65 -16.67
C CYS A 12 -29.29 -6.88 -17.51
N GLY A 13 -30.25 -7.53 -18.21
CA GLY A 13 -29.98 -8.64 -19.11
C GLY A 13 -29.26 -9.84 -18.47
N GLY A 14 -29.36 -10.02 -17.16
CA GLY A 14 -28.68 -11.09 -16.42
C GLY A 14 -27.18 -10.85 -16.18
N VAL A 15 -26.63 -9.67 -16.53
CA VAL A 15 -25.21 -9.37 -16.31
C VAL A 15 -24.96 -9.00 -14.84
N PRO A 16 -24.16 -9.78 -14.09
CA PRO A 16 -23.96 -9.58 -12.66
C PRO A 16 -23.43 -8.19 -12.31
N LEU A 17 -22.51 -7.65 -13.11
CA LEU A 17 -21.95 -6.32 -12.87
C LEU A 17 -23.01 -5.22 -12.97
N ALA A 18 -23.89 -5.28 -13.99
CA ALA A 18 -24.94 -4.29 -14.17
C ALA A 18 -25.90 -4.28 -12.98
N ILE A 19 -26.27 -5.47 -12.48
CA ILE A 19 -27.11 -5.62 -11.29
C ILE A 19 -26.43 -5.02 -10.05
N VAL A 20 -25.16 -5.31 -9.83
CA VAL A 20 -24.40 -4.83 -8.67
C VAL A 20 -24.21 -3.31 -8.72
N VAL A 21 -23.91 -2.75 -9.89
CA VAL A 21 -23.71 -1.29 -10.06
C VAL A 21 -25.04 -0.55 -9.92
N LEU A 22 -26.12 -1.07 -10.49
CA LEU A 22 -27.48 -0.53 -10.31
C LEU A 22 -27.87 -0.58 -8.82
N GLY A 23 -27.61 -1.69 -8.14
CA GLY A 23 -27.83 -1.81 -6.70
C GLY A 23 -27.01 -0.80 -5.89
N GLY A 24 -25.76 -0.54 -6.27
CA GLY A 24 -24.92 0.49 -5.68
C GLY A 24 -25.45 1.90 -5.89
N LEU A 25 -26.02 2.20 -7.06
CA LEU A 25 -26.72 3.46 -7.35
C LEU A 25 -27.97 3.60 -6.46
N LEU A 26 -28.83 2.58 -6.44
CA LEU A 26 -30.10 2.60 -5.69
C LEU A 26 -29.86 2.65 -4.16
N ALA A 27 -28.78 2.08 -3.66
CA ALA A 27 -28.39 2.16 -2.25
C ALA A 27 -28.12 3.59 -1.77
N THR A 28 -27.91 4.54 -2.68
CA THR A 28 -27.74 5.97 -2.37
C THR A 28 -29.06 6.75 -2.41
N LYS A 29 -30.17 6.10 -2.76
CA LYS A 29 -31.50 6.70 -2.93
C LYS A 29 -32.42 6.25 -1.80
N TYR A 30 -32.97 7.20 -1.06
CA TYR A 30 -33.74 6.90 0.16
C TYR A 30 -35.26 7.04 -0.02
N THR A 31 -35.70 7.71 -1.12
CA THR A 31 -37.12 7.96 -1.38
C THR A 31 -37.64 7.13 -2.55
N LEU A 32 -38.95 6.87 -2.60
CA LEU A 32 -39.58 6.20 -3.74
C LEU A 32 -39.44 7.05 -5.01
N GLU A 33 -39.61 8.37 -4.89
CA GLU A 33 -39.48 9.31 -6.01
C GLU A 33 -38.08 9.26 -6.65
N ASP A 34 -37.03 9.10 -5.85
CA ASP A 34 -35.67 8.93 -6.39
C ASP A 34 -35.52 7.62 -7.19
N TRP A 35 -36.17 6.54 -6.74
CA TRP A 35 -36.15 5.27 -7.45
C TRP A 35 -36.96 5.34 -8.74
N GLU A 36 -38.12 6.03 -8.75
CA GLU A 36 -38.92 6.28 -9.94
C GLU A 36 -38.14 7.06 -11.00
N LYS A 37 -37.42 8.13 -10.61
CA LYS A 37 -36.53 8.88 -11.51
C LYS A 37 -35.46 7.99 -12.14
N VAL A 38 -34.87 7.07 -11.40
CA VAL A 38 -33.89 6.13 -11.95
C VAL A 38 -34.55 5.19 -12.95
N SER A 39 -35.75 4.67 -12.64
CA SER A 39 -36.51 3.80 -13.54
C SER A 39 -36.93 4.51 -14.83
N GLU A 40 -37.37 5.76 -14.72
CA GLU A 40 -37.73 6.60 -15.87
C GLU A 40 -36.52 6.84 -16.81
N ASN A 41 -35.35 7.12 -16.22
CA ASN A 41 -34.14 7.29 -17.02
C ASN A 41 -33.75 6.01 -17.77
N ILE A 42 -33.86 4.83 -17.13
CA ILE A 42 -33.66 3.54 -17.79
C ILE A 42 -34.64 3.40 -18.97
N SER A 43 -35.92 3.71 -18.77
CA SER A 43 -36.98 3.58 -19.78
C SER A 43 -36.86 4.60 -20.92
N TYR A 44 -36.40 5.82 -20.62
CA TYR A 44 -36.20 6.87 -21.63
C TYR A 44 -35.05 6.54 -22.60
N ASP A 45 -33.95 6.00 -22.09
CA ASP A 45 -32.82 5.58 -22.91
C ASP A 45 -33.19 4.33 -23.76
N LEU A 46 -34.11 3.47 -23.28
CA LEU A 46 -34.74 2.42 -24.06
C LEU A 46 -35.52 2.93 -25.29
N GLY A 47 -36.20 4.07 -25.14
CA GLY A 47 -37.04 4.65 -26.23
C GLY A 47 -36.22 5.23 -27.39
N LYS A 48 -34.94 5.55 -27.19
CA LYS A 48 -34.05 6.08 -28.24
C LYS A 48 -33.44 5.01 -29.12
N GLY A 49 -33.36 3.77 -28.68
CA GLY A 49 -32.82 2.62 -29.41
C GLY A 49 -33.91 1.96 -30.28
N LYS A 50 -34.02 2.32 -31.56
CA LYS A 50 -34.85 1.61 -32.52
C LYS A 50 -34.38 0.16 -32.67
N GLY A 51 -35.09 -0.80 -32.02
CA GLY A 51 -34.91 -2.21 -32.34
C GLY A 51 -34.90 -3.14 -31.11
N ARG A 52 -35.49 -4.30 -31.26
CA ARG A 52 -35.75 -5.41 -30.32
C ARG A 52 -34.57 -6.02 -29.55
N ALA A 53 -33.43 -5.37 -29.45
CA ALA A 53 -32.31 -5.79 -28.60
C ALA A 53 -32.34 -4.95 -27.31
N GLY A 54 -32.26 -5.59 -26.16
CA GLY A 54 -32.31 -4.93 -24.84
C GLY A 54 -31.29 -3.78 -24.70
N VAL A 55 -31.45 -2.93 -23.67
CA VAL A 55 -30.57 -1.79 -23.40
C VAL A 55 -29.12 -2.27 -23.42
N PRO A 56 -28.22 -1.62 -24.16
CA PRO A 56 -26.80 -1.91 -24.03
C PRO A 56 -26.36 -1.75 -22.55
N ILE A 57 -25.67 -2.73 -22.04
CA ILE A 57 -25.19 -2.74 -20.63
C ILE A 57 -24.44 -1.45 -20.27
N THR A 58 -23.74 -0.89 -21.23
CA THR A 58 -23.03 0.39 -21.14
C THR A 58 -23.93 1.56 -20.76
N GLU A 59 -25.20 1.57 -21.18
CA GLU A 59 -26.16 2.63 -20.83
C GLU A 59 -26.58 2.53 -19.36
N ILE A 60 -26.84 1.32 -18.85
CA ILE A 60 -27.15 1.10 -17.43
C ILE A 60 -25.94 1.51 -16.54
N LEU A 61 -24.74 1.15 -16.95
CA LEU A 61 -23.53 1.57 -16.25
C LEU A 61 -23.32 3.10 -16.30
N ALA A 62 -23.72 3.73 -17.42
CA ALA A 62 -23.61 5.18 -17.61
C ALA A 62 -24.51 5.97 -16.66
N LEU A 63 -25.67 5.44 -16.25
CA LEU A 63 -26.53 6.06 -15.23
C LEU A 63 -25.79 6.25 -13.90
N SER A 64 -24.99 5.25 -13.49
CA SER A 64 -24.19 5.37 -12.26
C SER A 64 -23.12 6.46 -12.36
N TYR A 65 -22.56 6.68 -13.56
CA TYR A 65 -21.65 7.79 -13.80
C TYR A 65 -22.37 9.14 -13.81
N GLN A 66 -23.55 9.23 -14.43
CA GLN A 66 -24.33 10.47 -14.49
C GLN A 66 -24.72 10.94 -13.09
N ASP A 67 -25.09 10.01 -12.19
CA ASP A 67 -25.47 10.29 -10.79
C ASP A 67 -24.28 10.68 -9.88
N LEU A 68 -23.04 10.53 -10.34
CA LEU A 68 -21.89 10.91 -9.53
C LEU A 68 -21.85 12.41 -9.26
N PRO A 69 -21.60 12.85 -8.03
CA PRO A 69 -21.19 14.23 -7.72
C PRO A 69 -19.97 14.66 -8.57
N TYR A 70 -19.89 15.93 -8.90
CA TYR A 70 -18.86 16.47 -9.80
C TYR A 70 -17.42 16.07 -9.40
N HIS A 71 -17.09 16.15 -8.11
CA HIS A 71 -15.76 15.77 -7.61
C HIS A 71 -15.46 14.26 -7.75
N LEU A 72 -16.48 13.40 -7.68
CA LEU A 72 -16.31 11.96 -7.89
C LEU A 72 -16.24 11.60 -9.38
N LYS A 73 -16.89 12.36 -10.28
CA LYS A 73 -16.71 12.21 -11.73
C LYS A 73 -15.25 12.33 -12.12
N ALA A 74 -14.57 13.38 -11.66
CA ALA A 74 -13.15 13.58 -11.90
C ALA A 74 -12.29 12.45 -11.32
N CYS A 75 -12.61 11.96 -10.10
CA CYS A 75 -11.94 10.81 -9.49
C CYS A 75 -12.11 9.52 -10.31
N PHE A 76 -13.32 9.26 -10.80
CA PHE A 76 -13.63 8.09 -11.62
C PHE A 76 -12.93 8.17 -12.98
N LEU A 77 -13.07 9.29 -13.71
CA LEU A 77 -12.41 9.50 -15.00
C LEU A 77 -10.89 9.40 -14.91
N TYR A 78 -10.32 9.77 -13.77
CA TYR A 78 -8.88 9.63 -13.55
C TYR A 78 -8.41 8.17 -13.61
N LEU A 79 -9.28 7.20 -13.31
CA LEU A 79 -8.95 5.77 -13.38
C LEU A 79 -8.86 5.25 -14.83
N SER A 80 -9.35 5.99 -15.83
CA SER A 80 -9.24 5.60 -17.25
C SER A 80 -7.80 5.46 -17.74
N HIS A 81 -6.82 6.10 -17.05
CA HIS A 81 -5.40 5.96 -17.37
C HIS A 81 -4.82 4.58 -17.02
N LEU A 82 -5.56 3.75 -16.27
CA LEU A 82 -5.08 2.42 -15.89
C LEU A 82 -5.23 1.43 -17.06
N PRO A 83 -4.21 0.62 -17.32
CA PRO A 83 -4.36 -0.53 -18.21
C PRO A 83 -5.41 -1.52 -17.70
N GLU A 84 -5.84 -2.39 -18.58
CA GLU A 84 -6.68 -3.53 -18.24
C GLU A 84 -6.02 -4.40 -17.16
N ASP A 85 -6.82 -4.91 -16.23
CA ASP A 85 -6.38 -5.71 -15.08
C ASP A 85 -5.28 -5.09 -14.20
N HIS A 86 -5.07 -3.78 -14.31
CA HIS A 86 -4.01 -3.10 -13.55
C HIS A 86 -4.45 -2.68 -12.16
N ASP A 87 -3.80 -3.24 -11.16
CA ASP A 87 -3.97 -2.84 -9.76
C ASP A 87 -3.16 -1.57 -9.42
N ILE A 88 -3.84 -0.53 -8.98
CA ILE A 88 -3.18 0.66 -8.43
C ILE A 88 -3.29 0.69 -6.90
N ARG A 89 -2.25 1.13 -6.24
CA ARG A 89 -2.31 1.36 -4.79
C ARG A 89 -3.19 2.57 -4.48
N ALA A 90 -4.23 2.38 -3.66
CA ALA A 90 -5.17 3.43 -3.27
C ALA A 90 -4.46 4.71 -2.81
N LYS A 91 -3.42 4.57 -1.98
CA LYS A 91 -2.63 5.72 -1.51
C LYS A 91 -1.92 6.48 -2.64
N LYS A 92 -1.40 5.78 -3.66
CA LYS A 92 -0.76 6.41 -4.83
C LYS A 92 -1.79 7.18 -5.64
N LEU A 93 -2.93 6.57 -5.92
CA LEU A 93 -4.04 7.18 -6.65
C LEU A 93 -4.49 8.48 -5.97
N ILE A 94 -4.73 8.45 -4.66
CA ILE A 94 -5.15 9.64 -3.90
C ILE A 94 -4.07 10.73 -3.93
N GLN A 95 -2.80 10.38 -3.83
CA GLN A 95 -1.70 11.35 -3.93
C GLN A 95 -1.64 12.01 -5.33
N MET A 96 -2.01 11.28 -6.38
CA MET A 96 -2.14 11.82 -7.72
C MET A 96 -3.37 12.75 -7.80
N TRP A 97 -4.53 12.39 -7.24
CA TRP A 97 -5.70 13.27 -7.15
C TRP A 97 -5.40 14.58 -6.38
N MET A 98 -4.60 14.50 -5.32
CA MET A 98 -4.13 15.68 -4.57
C MET A 98 -3.22 16.56 -5.43
N ALA A 99 -2.31 15.98 -6.19
CA ALA A 99 -1.40 16.71 -7.07
C ALA A 99 -2.13 17.39 -8.23
N GLU A 100 -3.19 16.78 -8.77
CA GLU A 100 -4.09 17.34 -9.76
C GLU A 100 -4.98 18.48 -9.20
N GLY A 101 -5.19 18.50 -7.87
CA GLY A 101 -6.12 19.42 -7.22
C GLY A 101 -7.58 18.92 -7.19
N ILE A 102 -7.84 17.64 -7.55
CA ILE A 102 -9.17 17.02 -7.41
C ILE A 102 -9.55 16.95 -5.93
N VAL A 103 -8.58 16.57 -5.09
CA VAL A 103 -8.70 16.66 -3.62
C VAL A 103 -7.95 17.90 -3.16
N SER A 104 -8.67 18.86 -2.59
CA SER A 104 -8.13 20.15 -2.15
C SER A 104 -8.38 20.40 -0.66
N PRO A 105 -7.66 21.35 -0.03
CA PRO A 105 -7.91 21.72 1.37
C PRO A 105 -9.34 22.20 1.65
N SER A 106 -9.99 22.84 0.67
CA SER A 106 -11.40 23.26 0.76
C SER A 106 -12.40 22.09 0.81
N SER A 107 -11.95 20.89 0.44
CA SER A 107 -12.75 19.66 0.54
C SER A 107 -12.80 19.08 1.96
N ILE A 108 -12.09 19.66 2.92
CA ILE A 108 -12.07 19.20 4.32
C ILE A 108 -13.30 19.79 5.03
N PRO A 109 -14.28 18.95 5.45
CA PRO A 109 -15.43 19.44 6.20
C PRO A 109 -14.97 20.03 7.54
N THR A 110 -15.22 21.31 7.76
CA THR A 110 -15.04 21.98 9.06
C THR A 110 -16.21 21.62 9.98
N ARG A 111 -16.21 20.44 10.57
CA ARG A 111 -17.09 20.15 11.70
C ARG A 111 -16.38 20.52 12.99
N ILE A 112 -16.89 21.54 13.65
CA ILE A 112 -16.48 21.97 14.99
C ILE A 112 -16.80 20.82 15.95
N GLY A 113 -15.77 20.20 16.56
CA GLY A 113 -15.91 19.19 17.62
C GLY A 113 -15.37 17.78 17.35
N GLU A 114 -14.90 17.44 16.15
CA GLU A 114 -14.21 16.15 15.95
C GLU A 114 -12.73 16.21 16.40
N VAL A 115 -12.37 15.40 17.37
CA VAL A 115 -10.98 15.23 17.83
C VAL A 115 -10.15 14.56 16.73
N GLY A 116 -9.44 15.37 15.96
CA GLY A 116 -8.50 14.91 14.91
C GLY A 116 -8.74 15.58 13.56
N GLU A 117 -7.84 16.48 13.18
CA GLU A 117 -7.82 17.13 11.87
C GLU A 117 -7.79 16.08 10.74
N LYS A 118 -8.86 16.01 9.93
CA LYS A 118 -8.90 15.17 8.74
C LYS A 118 -7.82 15.65 7.75
N THR A 119 -7.00 14.74 7.27
CA THR A 119 -6.00 15.05 6.26
C THR A 119 -6.60 15.00 4.86
N MET A 120 -5.97 15.66 3.88
CA MET A 120 -6.34 15.53 2.46
C MET A 120 -6.33 14.05 2.00
N LEU A 121 -5.43 13.24 2.57
CA LEU A 121 -5.39 11.80 2.29
C LEU A 121 -6.64 11.08 2.80
N ASP A 122 -7.18 11.50 3.94
CA ASP A 122 -8.41 10.91 4.50
C ASP A 122 -9.64 11.31 3.68
N VAL A 123 -9.69 12.54 3.17
CA VAL A 123 -10.72 13.00 2.23
C VAL A 123 -10.67 12.21 0.92
N GLY A 124 -9.49 12.06 0.33
CA GLY A 124 -9.33 11.25 -0.88
C GLY A 124 -9.69 9.77 -0.65
N MET A 125 -9.43 9.24 0.56
CA MET A 125 -9.84 7.89 0.92
C MET A 125 -11.38 7.79 1.05
N SER A 126 -12.06 8.84 1.52
CA SER A 126 -13.53 8.91 1.54
C SER A 126 -14.11 8.91 0.13
N TYR A 127 -13.54 9.70 -0.80
CA TYR A 127 -13.96 9.70 -2.22
C TYR A 127 -13.81 8.32 -2.86
N LEU A 128 -12.67 7.66 -2.65
CA LEU A 128 -12.48 6.29 -3.13
C LEU A 128 -13.48 5.32 -2.49
N GLY A 129 -13.74 5.47 -1.19
CA GLY A 129 -14.72 4.67 -0.46
C GLY A 129 -16.14 4.81 -1.03
N GLU A 130 -16.54 6.01 -1.44
CA GLU A 130 -17.85 6.25 -2.06
C GLU A 130 -17.96 5.61 -3.45
N LEU A 131 -16.93 5.70 -4.29
CA LEU A 131 -16.88 4.98 -5.57
C LEU A 131 -16.98 3.45 -5.39
N VAL A 132 -16.37 2.92 -4.31
CA VAL A 132 -16.47 1.49 -3.96
C VAL A 132 -17.88 1.11 -3.49
N GLN A 133 -18.51 1.95 -2.65
CA GLN A 133 -19.89 1.72 -2.19
C GLN A 133 -20.89 1.71 -3.35
N ARG A 134 -20.65 2.53 -4.37
CA ARG A 134 -21.42 2.54 -5.64
C ARG A 134 -21.04 1.40 -6.58
N CYS A 135 -20.18 0.48 -6.14
CA CYS A 135 -19.70 -0.67 -6.91
C CYS A 135 -18.98 -0.32 -8.24
N MET A 136 -18.56 0.92 -8.42
CA MET A 136 -17.86 1.38 -9.63
C MET A 136 -16.38 1.01 -9.65
N VAL A 137 -15.78 0.75 -8.48
CA VAL A 137 -14.36 0.42 -8.31
C VAL A 137 -14.23 -0.86 -7.48
N GLN A 138 -13.48 -1.82 -7.99
CA GLN A 138 -13.12 -3.03 -7.27
C GLN A 138 -11.93 -2.77 -6.36
N VAL A 139 -11.91 -3.39 -5.16
CA VAL A 139 -10.84 -3.18 -4.20
C VAL A 139 -10.35 -4.47 -3.56
N GLN A 140 -9.05 -4.49 -3.28
CA GLN A 140 -8.46 -5.45 -2.35
C GLN A 140 -8.24 -4.77 -1.01
N LEU A 141 -8.78 -5.38 0.04
CA LEU A 141 -8.60 -4.91 1.40
C LEU A 141 -7.34 -5.52 2.02
N THR A 142 -6.73 -4.80 2.96
CA THR A 142 -5.69 -5.41 3.79
C THR A 142 -6.31 -6.44 4.71
N SER A 143 -5.72 -7.64 4.80
CA SER A 143 -6.22 -8.77 5.59
C SER A 143 -6.57 -8.41 7.04
N PHE A 144 -5.86 -7.46 7.65
CA PHE A 144 -5.97 -7.17 9.07
C PHE A 144 -6.74 -5.89 9.44
N ARG A 145 -6.93 -4.93 8.52
CA ARG A 145 -7.52 -3.63 8.84
C ARG A 145 -8.73 -3.26 8.01
N LYS A 146 -9.15 -4.12 7.08
CA LYS A 146 -10.19 -3.84 6.07
C LYS A 146 -10.01 -2.47 5.38
N ARG A 147 -8.75 -1.99 5.27
CA ARG A 147 -8.43 -0.75 4.55
C ARG A 147 -8.16 -1.06 3.10
N ILE A 148 -8.61 -0.20 2.21
CA ILE A 148 -8.36 -0.32 0.78
C ILE A 148 -6.84 -0.27 0.53
N LYS A 149 -6.29 -1.34 -0.04
CA LYS A 149 -4.87 -1.50 -0.37
C LYS A 149 -4.63 -1.24 -1.86
N LEU A 150 -5.38 -1.95 -2.70
CA LEU A 150 -5.34 -1.85 -4.15
C LEU A 150 -6.74 -1.57 -4.64
N CYS A 151 -6.84 -0.93 -5.78
CA CYS A 151 -8.09 -0.74 -6.51
C CYS A 151 -7.85 -0.92 -8.01
N ARG A 152 -8.88 -1.37 -8.72
CA ARG A 152 -8.90 -1.53 -10.17
C ARG A 152 -10.33 -1.31 -10.70
N LEU A 153 -10.45 -1.12 -11.99
CA LEU A 153 -11.73 -1.15 -12.68
C LEU A 153 -12.02 -2.56 -13.19
N HIS A 154 -13.28 -2.95 -13.21
CA HIS A 154 -13.76 -4.06 -14.01
C HIS A 154 -13.77 -3.65 -15.48
N ASP A 155 -13.55 -4.58 -16.42
CA ASP A 155 -13.38 -4.28 -17.85
C ASP A 155 -14.52 -3.41 -18.41
N LEU A 156 -15.77 -3.80 -18.20
CA LEU A 156 -16.93 -3.01 -18.63
C LEU A 156 -16.98 -1.61 -18.00
N MET A 157 -16.58 -1.47 -16.73
CA MET A 157 -16.49 -0.16 -16.07
C MET A 157 -15.32 0.66 -16.61
N ARG A 158 -14.24 -0.02 -17.00
CA ARG A 158 -13.10 0.63 -17.65
C ARG A 158 -13.48 1.15 -19.04
N ASP A 159 -14.22 0.37 -19.81
CA ASP A 159 -14.70 0.78 -21.14
C ASP A 159 -15.61 2.00 -21.04
N LEU A 160 -16.56 1.99 -20.09
CA LEU A 160 -17.37 3.17 -19.78
C LEU A 160 -16.50 4.36 -19.38
N CYS A 161 -15.52 4.14 -18.50
CA CYS A 161 -14.62 5.20 -18.02
C CYS A 161 -13.83 5.81 -19.18
N LEU A 162 -13.32 4.99 -20.10
CA LEU A 162 -12.61 5.43 -21.30
C LEU A 162 -13.53 6.22 -22.25
N LEU A 163 -14.75 5.72 -22.48
CA LEU A 163 -15.74 6.40 -23.30
C LEU A 163 -16.03 7.80 -22.76
N LYS A 164 -16.34 7.90 -21.46
CA LYS A 164 -16.65 9.18 -20.82
C LYS A 164 -15.43 10.10 -20.74
N ALA A 165 -14.22 9.56 -20.51
CA ALA A 165 -12.98 10.34 -20.53
C ALA A 165 -12.71 10.93 -21.92
N LYS A 166 -13.06 10.23 -23.00
CA LYS A 166 -12.95 10.72 -24.36
C LYS A 166 -14.01 11.79 -24.67
N GLU A 167 -15.28 11.56 -24.29
CA GLU A 167 -16.37 12.53 -24.46
C GLU A 167 -16.06 13.87 -23.77
N GLU A 168 -15.46 13.83 -22.60
CA GLU A 168 -15.12 15.02 -21.79
C GLU A 168 -13.71 15.58 -22.08
N ASN A 169 -12.98 15.05 -23.07
CA ASN A 169 -11.58 15.41 -23.33
C ASN A 169 -10.70 15.39 -22.06
N PHE A 170 -10.96 14.41 -21.19
CA PHE A 170 -10.35 14.37 -19.86
C PHE A 170 -8.93 13.82 -19.89
N LEU A 171 -8.69 12.77 -20.70
CA LEU A 171 -7.42 12.04 -20.76
C LEU A 171 -7.23 11.42 -22.15
N GLU A 172 -5.98 11.39 -22.59
CA GLU A 172 -5.55 10.68 -23.80
C GLU A 172 -4.65 9.50 -23.47
N ILE A 173 -4.83 8.39 -24.19
CA ILE A 173 -3.98 7.21 -24.09
C ILE A 173 -3.16 7.09 -25.36
N VAL A 174 -1.86 7.16 -25.22
CA VAL A 174 -0.91 6.98 -26.31
C VAL A 174 -0.22 5.63 -26.17
N ARG A 175 -0.24 4.85 -27.26
CA ARG A 175 0.45 3.57 -27.34
C ARG A 175 1.75 3.71 -28.13
N ILE A 176 2.85 3.32 -27.52
CA ILE A 176 4.17 3.34 -28.15
C ILE A 176 4.54 1.90 -28.49
N LYS A 177 4.80 1.63 -29.78
CA LYS A 177 5.39 0.36 -30.24
C LYS A 177 6.89 0.51 -30.47
N ALA A 178 7.62 -0.56 -30.20
CA ALA A 178 9.03 -0.65 -30.54
C ALA A 178 9.17 -1.24 -31.93
N PHE A 179 9.59 -0.44 -32.91
CA PHE A 179 10.01 -0.93 -34.22
C PHE A 179 11.48 -0.63 -34.43
N GLY A 180 12.34 -1.65 -34.35
CA GLY A 180 13.79 -1.49 -34.53
C GLY A 180 14.37 -0.38 -33.64
N HIS A 181 15.12 0.57 -34.25
CA HIS A 181 15.72 1.70 -33.54
C HIS A 181 14.84 2.96 -33.44
N GLN A 182 13.58 2.90 -33.87
CA GLN A 182 12.66 4.05 -33.85
C GLN A 182 11.52 3.81 -32.88
N LEU A 183 11.18 4.84 -32.09
CA LEU A 183 9.93 4.87 -31.30
C LEU A 183 8.83 5.34 -32.22
N ALA A 184 7.83 4.47 -32.41
CA ALA A 184 6.68 4.79 -33.19
C ALA A 184 5.43 4.76 -32.31
N TRP A 185 4.53 5.71 -32.48
CA TRP A 185 3.25 5.78 -31.79
C TRP A 185 2.22 4.97 -32.57
N ALA A 186 1.56 4.02 -31.92
CA ALA A 186 0.47 3.28 -32.54
C ALA A 186 -0.82 4.04 -32.25
N ASP A 187 -1.41 4.54 -33.28
CA ASP A 187 -2.67 5.30 -33.21
C ASP A 187 -3.86 4.37 -33.01
N SER A 188 -4.71 4.71 -32.02
CA SER A 188 -6.12 4.45 -32.14
C SER A 188 -6.75 5.76 -32.59
N ALA A 189 -6.92 5.88 -33.92
CA ALA A 189 -7.67 6.95 -34.57
C ALA A 189 -7.36 8.37 -34.04
N LEU A 190 -6.39 9.06 -34.64
CA LEU A 190 -6.55 10.51 -34.75
C LEU A 190 -7.93 10.73 -35.34
N PRO A 191 -8.81 11.52 -34.71
CA PRO A 191 -9.99 11.97 -35.40
C PRO A 191 -9.53 12.73 -36.64
N SER A 192 -9.93 12.23 -37.79
CA SER A 192 -9.69 12.83 -39.09
C SER A 192 -10.49 14.12 -39.27
N SER A 193 -10.68 14.90 -38.19
CA SER A 193 -11.33 16.22 -38.24
C SER A 193 -11.01 17.01 -36.98
N SER A 194 -10.07 17.97 -37.09
CA SER A 194 -10.19 19.36 -36.61
C SER A 194 -10.51 19.65 -35.15
N SER A 195 -10.33 18.78 -34.15
CA SER A 195 -10.29 19.24 -32.78
C SER A 195 -8.82 19.44 -32.37
N PRO A 196 -8.40 20.64 -31.99
CA PRO A 196 -7.00 20.86 -31.62
C PRO A 196 -6.70 20.08 -30.34
N LEU A 197 -5.63 19.28 -30.37
CA LEU A 197 -5.01 18.58 -29.20
C LEU A 197 -4.74 19.52 -28.00
N THR A 198 -5.03 20.80 -28.14
CA THR A 198 -4.78 21.87 -27.18
C THR A 198 -5.62 21.82 -25.90
N THR A 199 -6.64 20.94 -25.82
CA THR A 199 -7.54 20.85 -24.67
C THR A 199 -7.18 19.74 -23.68
N ILE A 200 -6.49 18.70 -24.13
CA ILE A 200 -6.14 17.51 -23.31
C ILE A 200 -5.03 17.84 -22.35
N ARG A 201 -5.25 17.62 -21.06
CA ARG A 201 -4.31 17.94 -19.98
C ARG A 201 -3.63 16.73 -19.36
N ARG A 202 -4.06 15.51 -19.67
CA ARG A 202 -3.59 14.24 -19.08
C ARG A 202 -3.23 13.25 -20.15
N LEU A 203 -2.09 12.59 -19.95
CA LEU A 203 -1.52 11.65 -20.90
C LEU A 203 -1.17 10.33 -20.19
N ALA A 204 -1.68 9.22 -20.68
CA ALA A 204 -1.22 7.90 -20.32
C ALA A 204 -0.41 7.30 -21.47
N VAL A 205 0.82 6.90 -21.20
CA VAL A 205 1.72 6.34 -22.21
C VAL A 205 1.85 4.84 -21.96
N TYR A 206 1.33 4.05 -22.90
CA TYR A 206 1.42 2.60 -22.88
C TYR A 206 2.56 2.13 -23.78
N TYR A 207 3.51 1.46 -23.20
CA TYR A 207 4.63 0.87 -23.93
C TYR A 207 4.32 -0.60 -24.21
N LEU A 208 4.17 -0.95 -25.49
CA LEU A 208 3.86 -2.31 -25.97
C LEU A 208 5.17 -3.03 -26.33
N GLY A 209 5.37 -4.24 -25.80
CA GLY A 209 6.50 -5.10 -26.15
C GLY A 209 6.33 -5.75 -27.53
N ASP A 210 7.42 -6.30 -28.08
CA ASP A 210 7.45 -6.89 -29.42
C ASP A 210 6.50 -8.08 -29.61
N HIS A 211 6.13 -8.79 -28.53
CA HIS A 211 5.23 -9.95 -28.59
C HIS A 211 3.74 -9.57 -28.70
N ASP A 212 3.36 -8.39 -28.23
CA ASP A 212 1.97 -7.93 -28.30
C ASP A 212 1.66 -7.22 -29.64
N ALA A 213 2.70 -7.02 -30.47
CA ALA A 213 2.60 -6.30 -31.72
C ALA A 213 1.73 -7.01 -32.78
N ASN A 214 1.62 -8.33 -32.70
CA ASN A 214 0.90 -9.14 -33.70
C ASN A 214 -0.62 -9.20 -33.50
N SER A 215 -1.13 -8.82 -32.33
CA SER A 215 -2.57 -8.86 -32.05
C SER A 215 -3.33 -7.57 -32.37
N ILE A 216 -2.60 -6.48 -32.67
CA ILE A 216 -3.23 -5.19 -32.99
C ILE A 216 -2.97 -4.88 -34.47
N LYS A 217 -4.04 -4.92 -35.27
CA LYS A 217 -4.00 -4.54 -36.69
C LYS A 217 -3.29 -3.21 -36.88
N SER A 218 -2.34 -3.19 -37.81
CA SER A 218 -1.47 -2.06 -38.12
C SER A 218 -2.26 -0.93 -38.79
N GLU A 219 -2.81 -0.03 -38.01
CA GLU A 219 -3.25 1.26 -38.52
C GLU A 219 -2.63 2.35 -37.65
N ASN A 220 -1.83 3.19 -38.31
CA ASN A 220 -1.27 4.47 -37.86
C ASN A 220 -0.28 4.45 -36.69
N VAL A 221 0.98 4.38 -37.04
CA VAL A 221 2.14 4.54 -36.15
C VAL A 221 2.64 5.97 -36.26
N ILE A 222 2.51 6.80 -35.22
CA ILE A 222 3.06 8.16 -35.22
C ILE A 222 4.53 8.11 -34.80
N LEU A 223 5.40 8.52 -35.72
CA LEU A 223 6.82 8.78 -35.42
C LEU A 223 6.90 10.15 -34.74
N LEU A 224 7.37 10.20 -33.49
CA LEU A 224 7.67 11.48 -32.85
C LEU A 224 8.83 12.18 -33.57
N SER A 225 8.50 13.06 -34.45
CA SER A 225 9.44 14.09 -34.91
C SER A 225 9.44 15.23 -33.87
N GLY A 226 10.58 15.86 -33.68
CA GLY A 226 10.72 16.96 -32.71
C GLY A 226 9.78 18.17 -32.93
N HIS A 227 9.10 18.25 -34.07
CA HIS A 227 8.11 19.28 -34.39
C HIS A 227 6.72 19.04 -33.80
N GLU A 228 6.30 17.79 -33.61
CA GLU A 228 4.95 17.46 -33.06
C GLU A 228 4.90 17.61 -31.54
N MET A 229 6.03 17.60 -30.88
CA MET A 229 6.14 17.70 -29.40
C MET A 229 5.70 19.06 -28.83
N LYS A 230 5.74 20.14 -29.62
CA LYS A 230 5.26 21.47 -29.18
C LYS A 230 3.77 21.48 -28.86
N ASN A 231 3.01 20.53 -29.37
CA ASN A 231 1.57 20.41 -29.12
C ASN A 231 1.22 19.91 -27.72
N TYR A 232 2.19 19.40 -26.93
CA TYR A 232 1.96 18.82 -25.61
C TYR A 232 2.38 19.72 -24.43
N SER A 233 2.78 20.97 -24.67
CA SER A 233 3.24 21.91 -23.64
C SER A 233 2.20 22.19 -22.53
N HIS A 234 0.91 21.97 -22.81
CA HIS A 234 -0.22 22.14 -21.89
C HIS A 234 -0.52 20.93 -21.00
N ILE A 235 0.18 19.80 -21.21
CA ILE A 235 0.02 18.58 -20.42
C ILE A 235 0.40 18.83 -18.96
N ARG A 236 -0.49 18.42 -18.04
CA ARG A 236 -0.30 18.52 -16.59
C ARG A 236 0.01 17.19 -15.92
N SER A 237 -0.40 16.08 -16.51
CA SER A 237 -0.22 14.75 -15.94
C SER A 237 0.29 13.78 -16.99
N CYS A 238 1.36 13.04 -16.68
CA CYS A 238 1.92 12.03 -17.55
C CYS A 238 2.27 10.76 -16.75
N GLN A 239 1.69 9.63 -17.15
CA GLN A 239 1.94 8.33 -16.55
C GLN A 239 2.41 7.33 -17.59
N PHE A 240 3.42 6.53 -17.24
CA PHE A 240 3.99 5.50 -18.11
C PHE A 240 3.59 4.10 -17.61
N TYR A 241 3.15 3.26 -18.55
CA TYR A 241 2.83 1.85 -18.34
C TYR A 241 3.55 0.98 -19.35
N SER A 242 4.05 -0.16 -18.92
CA SER A 242 4.74 -1.11 -19.80
C SER A 242 4.06 -2.48 -19.76
N PHE A 243 3.85 -3.01 -20.94
CA PHE A 243 3.38 -4.37 -21.20
C PHE A 243 4.54 -5.12 -21.87
N GLY A 244 5.33 -5.87 -21.13
CA GLY A 244 6.41 -6.71 -21.68
C GLY A 244 7.83 -6.15 -21.57
N ASN A 245 8.72 -6.55 -22.49
CA ASN A 245 10.17 -6.45 -22.35
C ASN A 245 10.73 -5.03 -22.59
N GLU A 246 11.72 -4.71 -21.81
CA GLU A 246 12.91 -3.86 -21.91
C GLU A 246 12.86 -2.57 -22.75
N LEU A 247 12.94 -1.41 -22.07
CA LEU A 247 13.28 -0.14 -22.70
C LEU A 247 14.82 -0.07 -22.86
N GLU A 248 15.32 -0.11 -24.09
CA GLU A 248 16.75 0.11 -24.36
C GLU A 248 17.19 1.52 -23.91
N SER A 249 18.44 1.65 -23.50
CA SER A 249 19.02 2.94 -23.07
C SER A 249 18.93 4.03 -24.15
N SER A 250 18.99 3.66 -25.43
CA SER A 250 18.80 4.56 -26.57
C SER A 250 17.42 5.21 -26.60
N ARG A 251 16.38 4.45 -26.23
CA ARG A 251 14.99 4.90 -26.17
C ARG A 251 14.73 5.82 -24.96
N TRP A 252 15.39 5.55 -23.84
CA TRP A 252 15.38 6.45 -22.68
C TRP A 252 15.97 7.83 -23.02
N GLN A 253 16.99 7.89 -23.87
CA GLN A 253 17.58 9.13 -24.35
C GLN A 253 16.55 10.01 -25.10
N LYS A 254 15.69 9.42 -25.91
CA LYS A 254 14.65 10.14 -26.66
C LYS A 254 13.54 10.68 -25.72
N LEU A 255 13.16 9.94 -24.68
CA LEU A 255 12.24 10.42 -23.67
C LEU A 255 12.79 11.65 -22.89
N LYS A 256 14.11 11.83 -22.80
CA LYS A 256 14.70 13.04 -22.20
C LYS A 256 14.29 14.33 -22.92
N LEU A 257 14.14 14.28 -24.24
CA LEU A 257 13.74 15.44 -25.04
C LEU A 257 12.29 15.82 -24.75
N PHE A 258 11.43 14.81 -24.54
CA PHE A 258 10.02 15.00 -24.20
C PHE A 258 9.81 15.85 -22.93
N PHE A 259 10.66 15.69 -21.91
CA PHE A 259 10.48 16.45 -20.66
C PHE A 259 10.84 17.94 -20.76
N LYS A 260 11.54 18.39 -21.80
CA LYS A 260 11.91 19.81 -21.92
C LYS A 260 10.71 20.71 -22.20
N ASP A 261 9.72 20.19 -22.92
CA ASP A 261 8.56 20.98 -23.38
C ASP A 261 7.37 20.92 -22.42
N LEU A 262 7.39 20.01 -21.43
CA LEU A 262 6.29 19.77 -20.48
C LEU A 262 6.36 20.67 -19.23
N THR A 263 6.51 21.98 -19.40
CA THR A 263 6.73 22.93 -18.29
C THR A 263 5.57 23.03 -17.29
N LEU A 264 4.33 22.70 -17.70
CA LEU A 264 3.13 22.73 -16.87
C LEU A 264 2.87 21.42 -16.14
N LEU A 265 3.76 20.43 -16.25
CA LEU A 265 3.56 19.11 -15.69
C LEU A 265 3.48 19.15 -14.17
N THR A 266 2.38 18.66 -13.60
CA THR A 266 2.15 18.53 -12.16
C THR A 266 2.37 17.11 -11.65
N ILE A 267 2.16 16.10 -12.52
CA ILE A 267 2.33 14.69 -12.21
C ILE A 267 3.24 14.02 -13.24
N LEU A 268 4.27 13.34 -12.75
CA LEU A 268 5.12 12.47 -13.54
C LEU A 268 5.30 11.12 -12.83
N ASP A 269 4.78 10.05 -13.43
CA ASP A 269 4.95 8.69 -12.95
C ASP A 269 5.74 7.86 -13.96
N LEU A 270 6.98 7.55 -13.59
CA LEU A 270 7.90 6.75 -14.39
C LEU A 270 7.96 5.29 -13.92
N GLY A 271 7.08 4.88 -13.01
CA GLY A 271 7.09 3.55 -12.41
C GLY A 271 6.76 2.41 -13.38
N GLY A 272 6.06 2.72 -14.48
CA GLY A 272 5.75 1.75 -15.53
C GLY A 272 6.82 1.60 -16.61
N ILE A 273 7.94 2.30 -16.50
CA ILE A 273 9.04 2.15 -17.47
C ILE A 273 9.69 0.77 -17.28
N PRO A 274 9.74 -0.06 -18.34
CA PRO A 274 10.24 -1.42 -18.24
C PRO A 274 11.70 -1.46 -17.86
N ALA A 275 12.02 -2.53 -17.15
CA ALA A 275 13.35 -2.77 -16.64
C ALA A 275 13.95 -3.96 -17.34
N HIS A 276 15.17 -3.83 -17.81
CA HIS A 276 15.98 -4.94 -18.31
C HIS A 276 16.02 -6.10 -17.29
N ARG A 277 15.56 -7.29 -17.68
CA ARG A 277 15.61 -8.50 -16.82
C ARG A 277 17.01 -9.08 -16.69
N LYS A 278 17.87 -8.83 -17.66
CA LYS A 278 19.25 -9.31 -17.63
C LYS A 278 20.14 -8.27 -16.94
N ILE A 279 20.54 -8.56 -15.72
CA ILE A 279 21.68 -7.92 -15.08
C ILE A 279 22.93 -8.44 -15.84
N THR A 280 23.22 -7.85 -16.96
CA THR A 280 24.56 -8.02 -17.55
C THR A 280 25.48 -7.04 -16.80
N PRO A 281 26.71 -7.44 -16.48
CA PRO A 281 27.67 -6.56 -15.82
C PRO A 281 27.96 -5.26 -16.59
N TYR A 282 27.50 -5.16 -17.82
CA TYR A 282 27.71 -4.06 -18.77
C TYR A 282 26.43 -3.25 -19.09
N ALA A 283 25.32 -3.45 -18.31
CA ALA A 283 24.13 -2.64 -18.53
C ALA A 283 24.42 -1.17 -18.19
N GLU A 284 24.25 -0.28 -19.17
CA GLU A 284 24.42 1.16 -18.97
C GLU A 284 23.53 1.68 -17.85
N ASP A 285 24.11 2.53 -16.99
CA ASP A 285 23.40 3.21 -15.90
C ASP A 285 22.25 4.07 -16.43
N ILE A 286 21.01 3.69 -16.14
CA ILE A 286 19.83 4.50 -16.47
C ILE A 286 19.78 5.70 -15.53
N LYS A 287 20.14 6.87 -16.06
CA LYS A 287 20.14 8.13 -15.29
C LYS A 287 18.85 8.91 -15.52
N CYS A 288 18.25 9.41 -14.45
CA CYS A 288 17.13 10.34 -14.57
C CYS A 288 17.58 11.61 -15.31
N PRO A 289 16.80 12.10 -16.30
CA PRO A 289 17.21 13.27 -17.10
C PRO A 289 17.37 14.54 -16.25
N ARG A 290 18.39 15.34 -16.53
CA ARG A 290 18.58 16.65 -15.89
C ARG A 290 17.39 17.60 -16.14
N ALA A 291 16.74 17.46 -17.28
CA ALA A 291 15.55 18.24 -17.66
C ALA A 291 14.37 18.07 -16.68
N ILE A 292 14.36 17.03 -15.82
CA ILE A 292 13.33 16.90 -14.79
C ILE A 292 13.31 18.09 -13.82
N GLY A 293 14.45 18.73 -13.59
CA GLY A 293 14.57 19.90 -12.73
C GLY A 293 13.98 21.19 -13.31
N SER A 294 13.64 21.23 -14.60
CA SER A 294 12.92 22.36 -15.23
C SER A 294 11.39 22.24 -15.09
N LEU A 295 10.87 21.08 -14.63
CA LEU A 295 9.45 20.85 -14.39
C LEU A 295 9.02 21.47 -13.06
N ILE A 296 9.15 22.79 -12.94
CA ILE A 296 8.97 23.52 -11.66
C ILE A 296 7.56 23.39 -11.08
N SER A 297 6.54 23.16 -11.92
CA SER A 297 5.14 22.93 -11.50
C SER A 297 4.88 21.56 -10.91
N LEU A 298 5.88 20.65 -10.90
CA LEU A 298 5.69 19.26 -10.51
C LEU A 298 5.34 19.12 -9.02
N ARG A 299 4.24 18.41 -8.74
CA ARG A 299 3.74 18.11 -7.39
C ARG A 299 3.88 16.63 -7.02
N PHE A 300 3.85 15.75 -8.01
CA PHE A 300 4.01 14.31 -7.81
C PHE A 300 5.07 13.77 -8.75
N LEU A 301 6.10 13.12 -8.20
CA LEU A 301 7.13 12.39 -8.93
C LEU A 301 7.27 10.99 -8.36
N SER A 302 7.12 9.98 -9.22
CA SER A 302 7.34 8.59 -8.86
C SER A 302 8.26 7.91 -9.88
N ILE A 303 9.33 7.30 -9.38
CA ILE A 303 10.19 6.38 -10.13
C ILE A 303 10.04 4.95 -9.59
N ARG A 304 8.97 4.71 -8.83
CA ARG A 304 8.73 3.45 -8.16
C ARG A 304 8.65 2.28 -9.14
N GLY A 305 9.51 1.27 -8.93
CA GLY A 305 9.52 0.06 -9.77
C GLY A 305 10.27 0.23 -11.10
N SER A 306 10.86 1.40 -11.38
CA SER A 306 11.78 1.62 -12.51
C SER A 306 13.17 1.08 -12.21
N ASN A 307 14.04 1.07 -13.23
CA ASN A 307 15.47 0.75 -13.12
C ASN A 307 16.36 2.00 -13.07
N ILE A 308 15.83 3.16 -12.75
CA ILE A 308 16.61 4.39 -12.61
C ILE A 308 17.63 4.20 -11.49
N GLN A 309 18.91 4.45 -11.78
CA GLN A 309 20.03 4.24 -10.86
C GLN A 309 20.59 5.55 -10.30
N SER A 310 20.29 6.69 -10.92
CA SER A 310 20.75 7.98 -10.39
C SER A 310 19.77 9.12 -10.65
N LEU A 311 19.68 10.04 -9.67
CA LEU A 311 18.93 11.28 -9.76
C LEU A 311 19.88 12.47 -10.02
N PRO A 312 19.47 13.45 -10.84
CA PRO A 312 20.24 14.68 -11.03
C PRO A 312 20.08 15.64 -9.84
N SER A 313 21.09 16.47 -9.58
CA SER A 313 21.01 17.50 -8.54
C SER A 313 19.91 18.54 -8.80
N SER A 314 19.50 18.72 -10.05
CA SER A 314 18.40 19.60 -10.46
C SER A 314 17.03 19.21 -9.86
N ILE A 315 16.89 17.99 -9.32
CA ILE A 315 15.65 17.61 -8.59
C ILE A 315 15.36 18.57 -7.42
N GLY A 316 16.40 19.17 -6.82
CA GLY A 316 16.26 20.16 -5.76
C GLY A 316 15.56 21.46 -6.17
N ASN A 317 15.34 21.68 -7.48
CA ASN A 317 14.65 22.86 -8.01
C ASN A 317 13.12 22.71 -8.01
N LEU A 318 12.60 21.50 -7.72
CA LEU A 318 11.17 21.18 -7.74
C LEU A 318 10.45 21.73 -6.48
N GLY A 319 10.39 23.04 -6.34
CA GLY A 319 9.89 23.71 -5.13
C GLY A 319 8.44 23.38 -4.74
N PHE A 320 7.58 23.01 -5.69
CA PHE A 320 6.19 22.63 -5.45
C PHE A 320 5.96 21.14 -5.22
N LEU A 321 7.02 20.32 -5.24
CA LEU A 321 6.89 18.86 -5.10
C LEU A 321 6.31 18.46 -3.74
N GLN A 322 5.20 17.73 -3.77
CA GLN A 322 4.48 17.24 -2.58
C GLN A 322 4.71 15.75 -2.31
N THR A 323 4.88 14.95 -3.35
CA THR A 323 5.15 13.51 -3.26
C THR A 323 6.36 13.14 -4.09
N LEU A 324 7.30 12.44 -3.46
CA LEU A 324 8.48 11.86 -4.11
C LEU A 324 8.59 10.38 -3.75
N ASP A 325 8.37 9.50 -4.74
CA ASP A 325 8.50 8.04 -4.55
C ASP A 325 9.72 7.50 -5.30
N LEU A 326 10.80 7.23 -4.54
CA LEU A 326 12.10 6.79 -5.04
C LEU A 326 12.31 5.28 -4.92
N ARG A 327 11.30 4.49 -4.66
CA ARG A 327 11.39 3.05 -4.46
C ARG A 327 11.59 2.31 -5.78
N VAL A 328 12.79 2.31 -6.30
CA VAL A 328 13.20 1.51 -7.47
C VAL A 328 13.07 0.01 -7.24
N ARG A 329 13.22 -0.81 -8.28
CA ARG A 329 13.14 -2.28 -8.15
C ARG A 329 14.25 -2.82 -7.25
N ARG A 330 13.95 -3.88 -6.48
CA ARG A 330 14.90 -4.49 -5.53
C ARG A 330 16.18 -5.06 -6.19
N TRP A 331 16.11 -5.42 -7.46
CA TRP A 331 17.29 -5.93 -8.21
C TRP A 331 18.30 -4.83 -8.54
N CYS A 332 17.88 -3.58 -8.63
CA CYS A 332 18.72 -2.39 -8.79
C CYS A 332 19.00 -1.77 -7.42
N ASN A 333 19.61 -2.52 -6.53
CA ASN A 333 19.67 -2.31 -5.09
C ASN A 333 20.06 -0.90 -4.62
N ILE A 334 20.68 -0.07 -5.45
CA ILE A 334 21.28 1.20 -5.02
C ILE A 334 20.85 2.32 -5.97
N LEU A 335 20.30 3.38 -5.40
CA LEU A 335 19.98 4.61 -6.12
C LEU A 335 20.95 5.72 -5.69
N ARG A 336 21.64 6.34 -6.63
CA ARG A 336 22.46 7.54 -6.37
C ARG A 336 21.57 8.74 -6.18
N ILE A 337 21.57 9.29 -4.96
CA ILE A 337 20.75 10.45 -4.58
C ILE A 337 21.66 11.61 -4.25
N PRO A 338 21.52 12.77 -4.94
CA PRO A 338 22.25 13.98 -4.56
C PRO A 338 21.71 14.54 -3.25
N ASN A 339 22.57 15.11 -2.41
CA ASN A 339 22.17 15.67 -1.11
C ASN A 339 21.48 17.05 -1.26
N VAL A 340 20.39 17.10 -2.01
CA VAL A 340 19.60 18.32 -2.31
C VAL A 340 18.14 18.22 -1.89
N LEU A 341 17.68 17.08 -1.37
CA LEU A 341 16.26 16.86 -1.05
C LEU A 341 15.73 17.84 0.01
N TRP A 342 16.58 18.34 0.89
CA TRP A 342 16.24 19.37 1.89
C TRP A 342 15.70 20.68 1.30
N ARG A 343 15.89 20.93 -0.01
CA ARG A 343 15.36 22.10 -0.74
C ARG A 343 13.86 21.98 -1.07
N LEU A 344 13.29 20.78 -1.03
CA LEU A 344 11.90 20.48 -1.43
C LEU A 344 10.91 20.86 -0.33
N LYS A 345 10.81 22.16 0.01
CA LYS A 345 10.06 22.68 1.19
C LYS A 345 8.57 22.34 1.21
N GLN A 346 7.94 21.99 0.07
CA GLN A 346 6.53 21.64 -0.02
C GLN A 346 6.31 20.11 0.09
N LEU A 347 7.38 19.31 0.28
CA LEU A 347 7.29 17.87 0.29
C LEU A 347 6.50 17.36 1.51
N ARG A 348 5.45 16.57 1.26
CA ARG A 348 4.59 15.94 2.27
C ARG A 348 4.86 14.45 2.38
N HIS A 349 5.23 13.80 1.27
CA HIS A 349 5.40 12.35 1.24
C HIS A 349 6.71 11.97 0.56
N LEU A 350 7.64 11.42 1.32
CA LEU A 350 8.92 10.92 0.84
C LEU A 350 9.03 9.41 1.07
N TYR A 351 9.28 8.68 -0.02
CA TYR A 351 9.51 7.24 0.00
C TYR A 351 10.91 6.99 -0.54
N LEU A 352 11.85 6.69 0.34
CA LEU A 352 13.24 6.39 -0.04
C LEU A 352 13.37 4.98 -0.62
N PRO A 353 14.39 4.70 -1.44
CA PRO A 353 14.73 3.35 -1.88
C PRO A 353 15.27 2.52 -0.69
N TYR A 354 15.45 1.23 -0.91
CA TYR A 354 16.05 0.35 0.11
C TYR A 354 17.56 0.55 0.27
N GLY A 355 18.28 0.89 -0.80
CA GLY A 355 19.69 1.22 -0.80
C GLY A 355 19.93 2.59 -1.41
N ILE A 356 20.82 3.37 -0.80
CA ILE A 356 21.20 4.72 -1.24
C ILE A 356 22.70 4.77 -1.43
N GLU A 357 23.14 5.33 -2.57
CA GLU A 357 24.50 5.76 -2.78
C GLU A 357 24.54 7.29 -2.79
N LEU A 358 25.35 7.86 -1.95
CA LEU A 358 25.49 9.32 -1.83
C LEU A 358 26.65 9.81 -2.68
N SER A 359 26.47 10.93 -3.35
CA SER A 359 27.56 11.61 -4.06
C SER A 359 28.42 12.40 -3.05
N GLY A 360 29.21 11.69 -2.21
CA GLY A 360 30.07 12.29 -1.20
C GLY A 360 29.95 11.66 0.18
N ILE A 361 30.73 12.17 1.13
CA ILE A 361 30.86 11.63 2.49
C ILE A 361 29.68 12.00 3.42
N SER A 362 28.88 13.01 3.05
CA SER A 362 27.83 13.55 3.92
C SER A 362 26.52 12.77 3.81
N LYS A 363 25.91 12.43 4.95
CA LYS A 363 24.59 11.81 5.02
C LYS A 363 23.50 12.70 4.40
N LEU A 364 22.44 12.07 3.88
CA LEU A 364 21.30 12.73 3.28
C LEU A 364 20.55 13.57 4.32
N ARG A 365 20.29 14.84 4.00
CA ARG A 365 19.67 15.82 4.90
C ARG A 365 18.21 16.06 4.56
N PHE A 366 17.38 16.33 5.59
CA PHE A 366 15.93 16.58 5.50
C PHE A 366 15.49 17.83 6.30
N ASP A 367 16.41 18.61 6.82
CA ASP A 367 16.15 19.71 7.76
C ASP A 367 15.29 20.87 7.19
N GLY A 368 15.08 20.92 5.86
CA GLY A 368 14.16 21.86 5.23
C GLY A 368 12.73 21.35 5.03
N LEU A 369 12.42 20.10 5.38
CA LEU A 369 11.15 19.43 5.04
C LEU A 369 10.10 19.56 6.15
N SER A 370 9.80 20.77 6.61
CA SER A 370 8.87 21.02 7.73
C SER A 370 7.44 20.52 7.48
N LYS A 371 7.00 20.41 6.22
CA LYS A 371 5.66 19.91 5.84
C LYS A 371 5.58 18.39 5.69
N LEU A 372 6.66 17.66 5.97
CA LEU A 372 6.70 16.23 5.72
C LEU A 372 5.77 15.44 6.65
N GLU A 373 4.79 14.75 6.07
CA GLU A 373 3.81 13.92 6.78
C GLU A 373 4.15 12.42 6.73
N THR A 374 4.87 11.99 5.70
CA THR A 374 5.25 10.59 5.52
C THR A 374 6.71 10.48 5.13
N LEU A 375 7.50 9.74 5.93
CA LEU A 375 8.86 9.33 5.60
C LEU A 375 8.96 7.81 5.70
N LYS A 376 9.29 7.14 4.59
CA LYS A 376 9.43 5.68 4.56
C LYS A 376 10.80 5.26 4.05
N ASN A 377 11.26 4.11 4.58
CA ASN A 377 12.55 3.51 4.29
C ASN A 377 13.73 4.43 4.67
N PHE A 378 13.55 5.24 5.72
CA PHE A 378 14.68 5.96 6.32
C PHE A 378 15.72 4.95 6.79
N ASN A 379 17.00 5.21 6.52
CA ASN A 379 18.10 4.39 6.99
C ASN A 379 19.15 5.31 7.65
N ALA A 380 19.41 5.10 8.93
CA ALA A 380 20.36 5.92 9.71
C ALA A 380 21.82 5.78 9.22
N LYS A 381 22.13 4.75 8.42
CA LYS A 381 23.45 4.63 7.75
C LYS A 381 23.66 5.74 6.72
N ASP A 382 22.62 6.01 5.92
CA ASP A 382 22.67 6.88 4.75
C ASP A 382 22.06 8.27 5.04
N CYS A 383 21.19 8.38 6.06
CA CYS A 383 20.43 9.57 6.39
C CYS A 383 20.87 10.18 7.73
N ASP A 384 20.87 11.50 7.82
CA ASP A 384 21.19 12.20 9.07
C ASP A 384 20.01 12.15 10.04
N VAL A 385 20.17 11.38 11.11
CA VAL A 385 19.16 11.19 12.16
C VAL A 385 18.79 12.51 12.85
N ARG A 386 19.73 13.46 12.97
CA ARG A 386 19.51 14.76 13.61
C ARG A 386 18.43 15.59 12.90
N CYS A 387 18.25 15.39 11.60
CA CYS A 387 17.21 16.09 10.84
C CYS A 387 15.77 15.71 11.27
N LEU A 388 15.59 14.54 11.89
CA LEU A 388 14.27 14.07 12.33
C LEU A 388 13.63 15.02 13.36
N SER A 389 14.44 15.69 14.19
CA SER A 389 13.95 16.65 15.20
C SER A 389 13.20 17.85 14.59
N LYS A 390 13.43 18.15 13.30
CA LYS A 390 12.80 19.27 12.58
C LYS A 390 11.54 18.87 11.82
N LEU A 391 11.18 17.57 11.77
CA LEU A 391 10.04 17.04 11.03
C LEU A 391 8.77 17.02 11.90
N THR A 392 8.30 18.19 12.35
CA THR A 392 7.21 18.34 13.31
C THR A 392 5.84 17.85 12.81
N ASN A 393 5.59 17.82 11.50
CA ASN A 393 4.33 17.39 10.90
C ASN A 393 4.29 15.88 10.55
N LEU A 394 5.28 15.11 10.99
CA LEU A 394 5.40 13.71 10.59
C LEU A 394 4.31 12.84 11.24
N ARG A 395 3.47 12.22 10.40
CA ARG A 395 2.36 11.33 10.80
C ARG A 395 2.65 9.86 10.56
N LYS A 396 3.53 9.56 9.61
CA LYS A 396 3.89 8.17 9.23
C LYS A 396 5.39 8.05 9.04
N PHE A 397 6.01 7.28 9.91
CA PHE A 397 7.46 7.02 9.86
C PHE A 397 7.73 5.52 9.65
N SER A 398 8.76 5.20 8.87
CA SER A 398 9.35 3.87 8.80
C SER A 398 10.85 4.00 8.58
N GLY A 399 11.65 3.45 9.49
CA GLY A 399 13.10 3.57 9.43
C GLY A 399 13.85 2.38 9.99
N ASP A 400 15.09 2.22 9.49
CA ASP A 400 16.11 1.30 9.98
C ASP A 400 17.17 2.12 10.72
N VAL A 401 17.40 1.81 12.00
CA VAL A 401 18.29 2.55 12.89
C VAL A 401 19.18 1.59 13.67
N ALA A 402 20.37 2.04 14.05
CA ALA A 402 21.22 1.28 14.98
C ALA A 402 20.90 1.67 16.44
N PRO A 403 21.23 0.81 17.44
CA PRO A 403 21.02 1.11 18.85
C PRO A 403 21.60 2.47 19.29
N LYS A 404 22.78 2.83 18.81
CA LYS A 404 23.44 4.13 19.09
C LYS A 404 22.66 5.35 18.60
N ASP A 405 21.85 5.21 17.56
CA ASP A 405 21.08 6.30 16.96
C ASP A 405 19.79 6.59 17.75
N LEU A 406 19.37 5.67 18.65
CA LEU A 406 18.17 5.82 19.47
C LEU A 406 18.23 7.05 20.39
N VAL A 407 19.41 7.42 20.89
CA VAL A 407 19.61 8.63 21.73
C VAL A 407 19.03 9.86 21.03
N VAL A 408 19.41 10.06 19.77
CA VAL A 408 18.99 11.24 18.99
C VAL A 408 17.50 11.16 18.67
N MET A 409 17.00 9.97 18.40
CA MET A 409 15.59 9.77 18.04
C MET A 409 14.64 9.96 19.22
N LEU A 410 14.99 9.45 20.40
CA LEU A 410 14.17 9.59 21.61
C LEU A 410 14.11 11.05 22.11
N LYS A 411 15.16 11.84 21.85
CA LYS A 411 15.16 13.29 22.12
C LYS A 411 14.38 14.10 21.08
N SER A 412 13.99 13.47 19.95
CA SER A 412 13.26 14.19 18.91
C SER A 412 11.77 14.33 19.25
N PRO A 413 11.11 15.44 18.85
CA PRO A 413 9.67 15.65 19.05
C PRO A 413 8.80 14.54 18.47
N ILE A 414 9.33 13.75 17.54
CA ILE A 414 8.64 12.63 16.90
C ILE A 414 8.21 11.55 17.90
N LEU A 415 9.03 11.31 18.95
CA LEU A 415 8.77 10.28 19.95
C LEU A 415 8.45 10.84 21.33
N ASN A 416 8.88 12.06 21.63
CA ASN A 416 8.87 12.59 23.01
C ASN A 416 7.79 13.66 23.26
N ASN A 417 6.95 14.01 22.29
CA ASN A 417 5.97 15.08 22.47
C ASN A 417 4.59 14.51 22.84
N SER A 418 3.94 15.03 23.88
CA SER A 418 2.54 14.74 24.24
C SER A 418 1.56 15.04 23.08
N ASN A 419 1.91 15.97 22.21
CA ASN A 419 1.17 16.32 20.99
C ASN A 419 1.69 15.60 19.74
N CYS A 420 2.27 14.41 19.90
CA CYS A 420 2.85 13.66 18.78
C CYS A 420 1.77 13.33 17.72
N LEU A 421 1.92 13.90 16.53
CA LEU A 421 1.03 13.64 15.38
C LEU A 421 1.26 12.26 14.74
N LEU A 422 2.21 11.47 15.25
CA LEU A 422 2.63 10.21 14.66
C LEU A 422 1.54 9.12 14.81
N GLN A 423 0.77 8.92 13.76
CA GLN A 423 -0.30 7.91 13.70
C GLN A 423 0.22 6.49 13.42
N TYR A 424 1.37 6.39 12.79
CA TYR A 424 1.98 5.13 12.40
C TYR A 424 3.49 5.24 12.46
N SER A 425 4.09 4.41 13.31
CA SER A 425 5.55 4.28 13.37
C SER A 425 5.96 2.82 13.19
N SER A 426 6.99 2.61 12.41
CA SER A 426 7.62 1.32 12.18
C SER A 426 9.12 1.48 12.33
N PHE A 427 9.66 0.93 13.41
CA PHE A 427 11.09 0.93 13.64
C PHE A 427 11.65 -0.44 13.38
N LYS A 428 12.73 -0.48 12.64
CA LYS A 428 13.63 -1.62 12.53
C LYS A 428 14.94 -1.21 13.20
N ILE A 429 15.27 -1.86 14.29
CA ILE A 429 16.52 -1.66 14.99
C ILE A 429 17.43 -2.81 14.63
N ASN A 430 18.58 -2.48 14.04
CA ASN A 430 19.51 -3.45 13.50
C ASN A 430 20.88 -3.27 14.16
N GLY A 431 21.27 -4.24 14.95
CA GLY A 431 22.52 -4.29 15.70
C GLY A 431 22.34 -4.78 17.13
N ASP A 432 23.45 -5.12 17.75
CA ASP A 432 23.48 -5.62 19.12
C ASP A 432 23.42 -4.45 20.12
N PHE A 433 22.67 -4.64 21.19
CA PHE A 433 22.66 -3.74 22.35
C PHE A 433 23.81 -4.15 23.29
N ARG A 434 24.93 -3.43 23.19
CA ARG A 434 26.17 -3.82 23.88
C ARG A 434 26.36 -3.14 25.22
N THR A 435 25.77 -1.96 25.41
CA THR A 435 25.94 -1.15 26.63
C THR A 435 24.63 -1.06 27.41
N GLY A 436 24.75 -0.85 28.73
CA GLY A 436 23.60 -0.61 29.61
C GLY A 436 22.80 0.64 29.21
N GLU A 437 23.46 1.65 28.62
CA GLU A 437 22.81 2.84 28.08
C GLU A 437 21.93 2.48 26.90
N GLU A 438 22.41 1.71 25.92
CA GLU A 438 21.62 1.25 24.78
C GLU A 438 20.41 0.41 25.22
N GLN A 439 20.56 -0.43 26.22
CA GLN A 439 19.46 -1.21 26.80
C GLN A 439 18.43 -0.30 27.50
N SER A 440 18.88 0.75 28.21
CA SER A 440 17.99 1.76 28.79
C SER A 440 17.18 2.50 27.70
N LEU A 441 17.82 2.85 26.58
CA LEU A 441 17.16 3.48 25.44
C LEU A 441 16.12 2.56 24.80
N LEU A 442 16.40 1.26 24.73
CA LEU A 442 15.41 0.28 24.27
C LEU A 442 14.17 0.29 25.17
N ARG A 443 14.36 0.28 26.51
CA ARG A 443 13.23 0.35 27.47
C ARG A 443 12.43 1.63 27.30
N GLN A 444 13.07 2.77 27.06
CA GLN A 444 12.39 4.04 26.79
C GLN A 444 11.58 3.98 25.48
N LEU A 445 12.13 3.38 24.41
CA LEU A 445 11.42 3.18 23.15
C LEU A 445 10.18 2.28 23.34
N LEU A 446 10.30 1.23 24.15
CA LEU A 446 9.19 0.32 24.46
C LEU A 446 8.08 1.02 25.25
N GLY A 447 8.36 2.11 25.96
CA GLY A 447 7.36 2.98 26.60
C GLY A 447 6.59 3.89 25.62
N CYS A 448 6.96 3.96 24.35
CA CYS A 448 6.32 4.88 23.39
C CYS A 448 4.95 4.36 22.93
N HIS A 449 3.87 4.95 23.41
CA HIS A 449 2.48 4.54 23.10
C HIS A 449 2.10 4.60 21.60
N HIS A 450 2.79 5.44 20.82
CA HIS A 450 2.51 5.61 19.38
C HIS A 450 3.15 4.54 18.49
N LEU A 451 4.00 3.67 19.07
CA LEU A 451 4.68 2.64 18.31
C LEU A 451 3.71 1.52 17.91
N ARG A 452 3.63 1.27 16.61
CA ARG A 452 2.71 0.25 16.05
C ARG A 452 3.42 -0.95 15.46
N GLN A 453 4.65 -0.77 15.00
CA GLN A 453 5.45 -1.87 14.45
C GLN A 453 6.89 -1.75 14.96
N LEU A 454 7.40 -2.85 15.47
CA LEU A 454 8.76 -2.97 15.96
C LEU A 454 9.41 -4.21 15.37
N ILE A 455 10.62 -4.04 14.85
CA ILE A 455 11.46 -5.10 14.34
C ILE A 455 12.81 -4.95 15.04
N LEU A 456 13.18 -5.92 15.85
CA LEU A 456 14.45 -5.98 16.55
C LEU A 456 15.31 -7.06 15.91
N LEU A 457 16.46 -6.68 15.37
CA LEU A 457 17.42 -7.58 14.74
C LEU A 457 18.80 -7.42 15.38
N GLY A 458 19.27 -8.44 16.07
CA GLY A 458 20.53 -8.47 16.80
C GLY A 458 20.32 -8.77 18.27
N SER A 459 21.41 -9.10 18.98
CA SER A 459 21.37 -9.50 20.38
C SER A 459 20.90 -8.35 21.27
N LEU A 460 19.88 -8.61 22.08
CA LEU A 460 19.39 -7.62 23.05
C LEU A 460 20.27 -7.55 24.28
N ASN A 461 21.01 -8.61 24.59
CA ASN A 461 21.88 -8.75 25.79
C ASN A 461 21.17 -8.32 27.08
N LEU A 462 19.89 -8.61 27.21
CA LEU A 462 19.06 -8.28 28.35
C LEU A 462 19.13 -9.42 29.38
N ASN A 463 19.38 -9.12 30.62
CA ASN A 463 19.31 -10.09 31.71
C ASN A 463 17.88 -10.55 31.97
N LYS A 464 16.89 -9.70 31.68
CA LYS A 464 15.47 -9.97 31.80
C LYS A 464 14.71 -9.38 30.63
N PHE A 465 13.75 -10.14 30.09
CA PHE A 465 12.87 -9.64 29.03
C PHE A 465 12.04 -8.46 29.52
N PRO A 466 11.84 -7.39 28.73
CA PRO A 466 11.09 -6.21 29.16
C PRO A 466 9.66 -6.55 29.56
N ASP A 467 9.22 -6.05 30.71
CA ASP A 467 7.87 -6.28 31.23
C ASP A 467 6.80 -5.44 30.50
N GLN A 468 7.22 -4.38 29.81
CA GLN A 468 6.32 -3.43 29.13
C GLN A 468 6.65 -3.32 27.65
N PHE A 469 5.60 -3.33 26.85
CA PHE A 469 5.64 -3.06 25.42
C PHE A 469 4.56 -2.03 25.04
N PRO A 470 4.73 -1.33 23.89
CA PRO A 470 3.74 -0.35 23.45
C PRO A 470 2.35 -0.99 23.30
N PRO A 471 1.30 -0.49 23.97
CA PRO A 471 -0.03 -1.11 23.95
C PRO A 471 -0.68 -1.09 22.55
N ASN A 472 -0.23 -0.17 21.69
CA ASN A 472 -0.70 -0.05 20.33
C ASN A 472 0.10 -0.90 19.32
N LEU A 473 1.01 -1.76 19.79
CA LEU A 473 1.82 -2.60 18.93
C LEU A 473 0.95 -3.60 18.18
N THR A 474 1.12 -3.64 16.86
CA THR A 474 0.35 -4.53 15.97
C THR A 474 1.23 -5.56 15.27
N LEU A 475 2.54 -5.30 15.20
CA LEU A 475 3.54 -6.20 14.63
C LEU A 475 4.80 -6.14 15.49
N LEU A 476 5.29 -7.31 15.86
CA LEU A 476 6.59 -7.50 16.49
C LEU A 476 7.34 -8.58 15.73
N ILE A 477 8.58 -8.27 15.33
CA ILE A 477 9.50 -9.24 14.73
C ILE A 477 10.77 -9.22 15.57
N LEU A 478 11.16 -10.39 16.06
CA LEU A 478 12.38 -10.62 16.84
C LEU A 478 13.30 -11.52 16.01
N GLY A 479 14.49 -11.04 15.67
CA GLY A 479 15.47 -11.81 14.91
C GLY A 479 16.85 -11.73 15.56
N GLN A 480 17.49 -12.87 15.80
CA GLN A 480 18.82 -12.97 16.44
C GLN A 480 18.89 -12.30 17.82
N THR A 481 17.75 -12.13 18.50
CA THR A 481 17.68 -11.40 19.78
C THR A 481 18.24 -12.19 20.96
N LYS A 482 18.43 -13.49 20.79
CA LYS A 482 19.06 -14.41 21.76
C LYS A 482 18.41 -14.38 23.16
N LEU A 483 17.09 -14.31 23.20
CA LEU A 483 16.33 -14.33 24.45
C LEU A 483 16.46 -15.71 25.12
N GLU A 484 16.75 -15.75 26.40
CA GLU A 484 16.83 -16.97 27.19
C GLU A 484 15.53 -17.24 27.96
N GLU A 485 14.88 -16.19 28.48
CA GLU A 485 13.58 -16.26 29.12
C GLU A 485 12.44 -16.37 28.10
N ASP A 486 11.38 -17.08 28.47
CA ASP A 486 10.16 -17.17 27.64
C ASP A 486 9.48 -15.78 27.51
N PRO A 487 9.41 -15.22 26.31
CA PRO A 487 8.80 -13.91 26.09
C PRO A 487 7.28 -13.93 26.06
N MET A 488 6.66 -15.10 25.93
CA MET A 488 5.21 -15.23 25.74
C MET A 488 4.38 -14.64 26.86
N PRO A 489 4.72 -14.83 28.18
CA PRO A 489 3.92 -14.27 29.28
C PRO A 489 3.81 -12.74 29.27
N THR A 490 4.79 -12.04 28.68
CA THR A 490 4.71 -10.58 28.50
C THR A 490 3.97 -10.22 27.22
N LEU A 491 4.23 -10.92 26.13
CA LEU A 491 3.68 -10.57 24.82
C LEU A 491 2.19 -10.91 24.67
N GLU A 492 1.70 -11.94 25.37
CA GLU A 492 0.30 -12.35 25.34
C GLU A 492 -0.66 -11.28 25.92
N LYS A 493 -0.14 -10.36 26.75
CA LYS A 493 -0.88 -9.22 27.32
C LYS A 493 -1.14 -8.09 26.33
N LEU A 494 -0.51 -8.12 25.12
CA LEU A 494 -0.62 -7.04 24.15
C LEU A 494 -1.97 -7.05 23.42
N PRO A 495 -2.85 -6.06 23.69
CA PRO A 495 -4.25 -6.11 23.26
C PRO A 495 -4.43 -5.91 21.74
N ASN A 496 -3.41 -5.38 21.06
CA ASN A 496 -3.49 -5.03 19.64
C ASN A 496 -2.52 -5.81 18.75
N LEU A 497 -1.72 -6.74 19.32
CA LEU A 497 -0.74 -7.51 18.56
C LEU A 497 -1.45 -8.45 17.56
N ARG A 498 -1.07 -8.36 16.29
CA ARG A 498 -1.66 -9.14 15.20
C ARG A 498 -0.68 -10.06 14.50
N THR A 499 0.59 -9.68 14.51
CA THR A 499 1.67 -10.44 13.90
C THR A 499 2.83 -10.52 14.87
N LEU A 500 3.26 -11.74 15.14
CA LEU A 500 4.40 -12.04 15.99
C LEU A 500 5.31 -13.03 15.26
N ASP A 501 6.54 -12.61 14.98
CA ASP A 501 7.51 -13.42 14.26
C ASP A 501 8.79 -13.56 15.09
N PHE A 502 9.19 -14.80 15.33
CA PHE A 502 10.49 -15.16 15.91
C PHE A 502 11.37 -15.71 14.79
N ASN A 503 12.53 -15.08 14.55
CA ASN A 503 13.42 -15.44 13.46
C ASN A 503 14.84 -15.73 13.95
N TYR A 504 15.48 -16.74 13.37
CA TYR A 504 16.92 -17.03 13.50
C TYR A 504 17.49 -16.86 14.92
N ASN A 505 17.31 -17.86 15.80
CA ASN A 505 17.84 -17.82 17.19
C ASN A 505 17.38 -16.59 17.98
N SER A 506 16.19 -16.08 17.72
CA SER A 506 15.61 -15.00 18.52
C SER A 506 15.29 -15.45 19.95
N TYR A 507 15.00 -16.73 20.12
CA TYR A 507 14.77 -17.37 21.41
C TYR A 507 15.67 -18.61 21.55
N LEU A 508 16.42 -18.69 22.63
CA LEU A 508 17.38 -19.76 22.93
C LEU A 508 16.86 -20.76 23.98
N GLY A 509 15.75 -20.43 24.66
CA GLY A 509 15.14 -21.30 25.64
C GLY A 509 14.56 -22.57 25.04
N LYS A 510 14.35 -23.59 25.88
CA LYS A 510 13.85 -24.91 25.48
C LYS A 510 12.33 -25.01 25.50
N LYS A 511 11.66 -24.15 26.28
CA LYS A 511 10.21 -24.19 26.51
C LYS A 511 9.57 -22.86 26.24
N MET A 512 8.38 -22.88 25.64
CA MET A 512 7.57 -21.71 25.35
C MET A 512 6.12 -22.00 25.73
N VAL A 513 5.45 -21.07 26.43
CA VAL A 513 4.09 -21.25 26.94
C VAL A 513 3.20 -20.07 26.56
N CYS A 514 2.07 -20.33 25.90
CA CYS A 514 1.02 -19.36 25.64
C CYS A 514 -0.17 -19.67 26.56
N SER A 515 -0.49 -18.75 27.49
CA SER A 515 -1.50 -18.96 28.51
C SER A 515 -2.90 -18.52 28.05
N SER A 516 -3.91 -19.03 28.71
CA SER A 516 -5.31 -18.70 28.42
C SER A 516 -5.82 -17.44 29.15
N ALA A 517 -5.23 -17.08 30.29
CA ALA A 517 -5.67 -15.96 31.11
C ALA A 517 -4.57 -14.91 31.31
N PRO A 518 -4.88 -13.61 31.32
CA PRO A 518 -3.97 -12.62 31.88
C PRO A 518 -3.87 -12.90 33.39
N THR A 519 -2.67 -13.18 33.88
CA THR A 519 -2.37 -13.22 35.31
C THR A 519 -2.60 -11.83 35.91
N THR A 520 -3.85 -11.50 36.25
CA THR A 520 -4.18 -10.37 37.10
C THR A 520 -4.10 -10.84 38.55
N THR A 521 -2.98 -10.63 39.20
CA THR A 521 -2.92 -10.54 40.65
C THR A 521 -3.54 -9.20 41.07
N ALA A 522 -4.86 -9.18 41.28
CA ALA A 522 -5.54 -8.14 42.05
C ALA A 522 -6.47 -8.81 43.05
N PRO A 523 -6.51 -8.37 44.34
CA PRO A 523 -7.31 -8.99 45.37
C PRO A 523 -8.80 -8.77 45.11
N SER A 524 -9.55 -9.83 45.30
CA SER A 524 -11.00 -9.87 45.33
C SER A 524 -11.61 -8.85 46.29
N SER A 525 -12.45 -7.95 45.78
CA SER A 525 -13.51 -7.35 46.59
C SER A 525 -14.81 -7.47 45.82
N SER A 526 -15.71 -8.14 46.47
CA SER A 526 -17.08 -8.43 46.10
C SER A 526 -17.95 -7.18 45.96
N SER A 527 -18.81 -7.13 44.95
CA SER A 527 -20.28 -7.04 45.15
C SER A 527 -20.98 -6.48 43.91
N GLY A 528 -21.94 -7.20 43.40
CA GLY A 528 -23.33 -6.77 43.28
C GLY A 528 -23.81 -6.04 42.06
N GLY A 529 -24.58 -6.69 41.20
CA GLY A 529 -25.82 -6.12 40.71
C GLY A 529 -25.92 -5.66 39.24
N GLY A 530 -26.76 -6.29 38.46
CA GLY A 530 -27.73 -5.62 37.60
C GLY A 530 -27.46 -5.52 36.10
N GLY A 531 -28.08 -6.35 35.36
CA GLY A 531 -28.84 -6.33 34.13
C GLY A 531 -28.72 -5.20 33.09
N GLY A 532 -28.64 -5.59 31.84
CA GLY A 532 -28.87 -4.72 30.68
C GLY A 532 -28.39 -5.32 29.39
N GLY A 533 -29.30 -5.92 28.62
CA GLY A 533 -29.02 -6.51 27.32
C GLY A 533 -28.68 -5.46 26.26
N GLY A 534 -27.73 -5.77 25.43
CA GLY A 534 -27.38 -5.05 24.23
C GLY A 534 -26.53 -5.94 23.33
N GLY A 535 -27.13 -6.44 22.25
CA GLY A 535 -26.47 -7.28 21.26
C GLY A 535 -25.30 -6.56 20.61
N GLY A 536 -24.09 -6.94 21.00
CA GLY A 536 -22.84 -6.48 20.41
C GLY A 536 -22.09 -7.66 19.82
N TYR A 537 -21.64 -7.52 18.62
CA TYR A 537 -20.77 -8.41 17.87
C TYR A 537 -19.66 -8.99 18.76
N GLY A 538 -19.58 -10.34 18.75
CA GLY A 538 -18.70 -11.11 19.59
C GLY A 538 -17.24 -10.65 19.60
N GLY A 539 -16.85 -9.91 20.61
CA GLY A 539 -15.48 -9.65 20.97
C GLY A 539 -14.94 -10.88 21.68
N CYS A 540 -13.80 -11.40 21.22
CA CYS A 540 -13.07 -12.47 21.87
C CYS A 540 -12.44 -11.92 23.17
N ASP A 541 -13.23 -11.78 24.22
CA ASP A 541 -12.75 -11.33 25.53
C ASP A 541 -12.25 -12.53 26.33
N GLY A 542 -10.98 -12.52 26.71
CA GLY A 542 -10.47 -13.28 27.84
C GLY A 542 -9.31 -14.28 27.64
N GLY A 543 -8.63 -14.33 26.50
CA GLY A 543 -7.46 -15.21 26.30
C GLY A 543 -6.17 -14.49 25.99
N GLY A 544 -5.00 -15.11 26.26
CA GLY A 544 -3.70 -14.60 25.84
C GLY A 544 -3.67 -14.35 24.33
N PHE A 545 -3.08 -13.24 23.87
CA PHE A 545 -3.03 -12.79 22.48
C PHE A 545 -4.42 -12.57 21.82
N PRO A 546 -5.27 -11.70 22.34
CA PRO A 546 -6.67 -11.60 21.93
C PRO A 546 -6.89 -11.28 20.44
N LYS A 547 -5.93 -10.65 19.78
CA LYS A 547 -6.05 -10.25 18.35
C LYS A 547 -4.95 -10.81 17.45
N LEU A 548 -4.15 -11.78 17.92
CA LEU A 548 -3.07 -12.37 17.13
C LEU A 548 -3.64 -13.16 15.95
N LYS A 549 -3.19 -12.83 14.74
CA LYS A 549 -3.64 -13.45 13.49
C LYS A 549 -2.56 -14.27 12.80
N SER A 550 -1.29 -13.93 13.03
CA SER A 550 -0.16 -14.63 12.44
C SER A 550 0.93 -14.83 13.48
N LEU A 551 1.35 -16.07 13.66
CA LEU A 551 2.49 -16.47 14.47
C LEU A 551 3.47 -17.21 13.58
N GLN A 552 4.75 -16.80 13.64
CA GLN A 552 5.82 -17.45 12.89
C GLN A 552 6.99 -17.78 13.83
N LEU A 553 7.40 -19.05 13.82
CA LEU A 553 8.50 -19.59 14.59
C LEU A 553 9.55 -20.13 13.61
N TRP A 554 10.57 -19.31 13.31
CA TRP A 554 11.57 -19.62 12.30
C TRP A 554 12.95 -19.85 12.94
N TYR A 555 13.52 -21.04 12.72
CA TYR A 555 14.88 -21.40 13.14
C TYR A 555 15.13 -21.16 14.64
N LEU A 556 14.19 -21.63 15.47
CA LEU A 556 14.35 -21.68 16.91
C LEU A 556 15.01 -23.03 17.28
N SER A 557 16.34 -23.09 17.10
CA SER A 557 17.11 -24.32 17.12
C SER A 557 17.12 -25.05 18.48
N ASN A 558 16.82 -24.36 19.59
CA ASN A 558 16.81 -24.94 20.93
C ASN A 558 15.41 -25.27 21.45
N LEU A 559 14.34 -24.85 20.77
CA LEU A 559 12.97 -25.06 21.22
C LEU A 559 12.63 -26.55 21.17
N GLU A 560 12.38 -27.17 22.34
CA GLU A 560 12.02 -28.58 22.50
C GLU A 560 10.52 -28.75 22.78
N GLU A 561 9.93 -27.84 23.56
CA GLU A 561 8.54 -27.90 24.00
C GLU A 561 7.85 -26.55 23.79
N TRP A 562 6.69 -26.62 23.10
CA TRP A 562 5.80 -25.48 22.98
C TRP A 562 4.41 -25.88 23.49
N ARG A 563 3.89 -25.11 24.45
CA ARG A 563 2.55 -25.30 25.03
C ARG A 563 1.63 -24.16 24.66
N VAL A 564 0.41 -24.50 24.34
CA VAL A 564 -0.69 -23.56 24.08
C VAL A 564 -1.87 -24.04 24.90
N GLU A 565 -2.34 -23.19 25.79
CA GLU A 565 -3.51 -23.47 26.60
C GLU A 565 -4.81 -23.26 25.82
N GLN A 566 -5.90 -23.88 26.26
CA GLN A 566 -7.21 -23.69 25.68
C GLN A 566 -7.66 -22.23 25.87
N GLY A 567 -8.10 -21.56 24.80
CA GLY A 567 -8.50 -20.15 24.82
C GLY A 567 -7.37 -19.17 24.47
N ALA A 568 -6.09 -19.60 24.39
CA ALA A 568 -5.02 -18.77 23.88
C ALA A 568 -5.15 -18.56 22.36
N MET A 569 -4.78 -17.37 21.88
CA MET A 569 -4.78 -16.99 20.45
C MET A 569 -6.12 -17.21 19.72
N PRO A 570 -7.26 -16.74 20.22
CA PRO A 570 -8.60 -17.04 19.67
C PRO A 570 -8.81 -16.56 18.24
N CYS A 571 -7.99 -15.64 17.76
CA CYS A 571 -8.07 -15.06 16.41
C CYS A 571 -6.95 -15.52 15.46
N LEU A 572 -6.18 -16.54 15.83
CA LEU A 572 -5.04 -17.01 15.02
C LEU A 572 -5.54 -17.60 13.70
N PHE A 573 -5.09 -17.02 12.60
CA PHE A 573 -5.45 -17.40 11.24
C PHE A 573 -4.32 -18.20 10.55
N ARG A 574 -3.07 -17.80 10.80
CA ARG A 574 -1.88 -18.39 10.17
C ARG A 574 -0.82 -18.75 11.19
N LEU A 575 -0.33 -20.00 11.11
CA LEU A 575 0.79 -20.50 11.90
C LEU A 575 1.88 -21.05 10.98
N VAL A 576 3.12 -20.60 11.19
CA VAL A 576 4.28 -21.09 10.46
C VAL A 576 5.34 -21.59 11.45
N ILE A 577 5.78 -22.83 11.31
CA ILE A 577 6.88 -23.44 12.05
C ILE A 577 7.94 -23.88 11.04
N ARG A 578 9.13 -23.29 11.10
CA ARG A 578 10.19 -23.59 10.13
C ARG A 578 11.55 -23.68 10.82
N GLY A 579 12.30 -24.76 10.55
CA GLY A 579 13.67 -24.92 11.03
C GLY A 579 13.81 -25.09 12.55
N SER A 580 12.77 -25.58 13.24
CA SER A 580 12.78 -25.89 14.68
C SER A 580 12.95 -27.37 14.88
N GLU A 581 14.17 -27.89 14.66
CA GLU A 581 14.47 -29.31 14.57
C GLU A 581 14.32 -30.07 15.89
N LYS A 582 14.51 -29.39 17.05
CA LYS A 582 14.39 -30.01 18.37
C LYS A 582 12.95 -30.06 18.91
N LEU A 583 12.00 -29.43 18.23
CA LEU A 583 10.60 -29.44 18.64
C LEU A 583 10.02 -30.85 18.53
N LYS A 584 9.59 -31.42 19.68
CA LYS A 584 9.19 -32.83 19.79
C LYS A 584 7.75 -33.10 19.36
N LYS A 585 6.85 -32.12 19.55
CA LYS A 585 5.41 -32.25 19.25
C LYS A 585 4.78 -30.89 19.06
N ILE A 586 3.66 -30.84 18.34
CA ILE A 586 2.83 -29.63 18.27
C ILE A 586 1.93 -29.52 19.51
N PRO A 587 1.58 -28.30 19.94
CA PRO A 587 0.75 -28.08 21.12
C PRO A 587 -0.64 -28.71 21.01
N TYR A 588 -1.13 -29.25 22.12
CA TYR A 588 -2.50 -29.78 22.20
C TYR A 588 -3.55 -28.70 22.00
N GLY A 589 -3.30 -27.48 22.50
CA GLY A 589 -4.22 -26.35 22.43
C GLY A 589 -4.58 -25.89 21.02
N LEU A 590 -3.80 -26.27 19.99
CA LEU A 590 -4.11 -25.90 18.59
C LEU A 590 -5.47 -26.43 18.13
N ARG A 591 -5.93 -27.58 18.67
CA ARG A 591 -7.24 -28.15 18.34
C ARG A 591 -8.43 -27.25 18.67
N PHE A 592 -8.26 -26.30 19.58
CA PHE A 592 -9.30 -25.38 20.01
C PHE A 592 -9.28 -24.06 19.24
N ILE A 593 -8.30 -23.82 18.37
CA ILE A 593 -8.18 -22.62 17.57
C ILE A 593 -8.92 -22.79 16.24
N THR A 594 -10.24 -22.69 16.27
CA THR A 594 -11.12 -22.90 15.10
C THR A 594 -10.94 -21.86 14.00
N THR A 595 -10.28 -20.73 14.30
CA THR A 595 -9.95 -19.65 13.34
C THR A 595 -8.72 -19.93 12.51
N LEU A 596 -7.96 -21.01 12.81
CA LEU A 596 -6.73 -21.36 12.09
C LEU A 596 -7.06 -21.89 10.69
N GLN A 597 -6.62 -21.18 9.65
CA GLN A 597 -6.88 -21.50 8.26
C GLN A 597 -5.64 -21.99 7.51
N GLU A 598 -4.46 -21.52 7.94
CA GLU A 598 -3.20 -21.83 7.27
C GLU A 598 -2.18 -22.37 8.29
N LEU A 599 -1.68 -23.57 8.06
CA LEU A 599 -0.59 -24.18 8.83
C LEU A 599 0.55 -24.59 7.90
N GLU A 600 1.74 -24.06 8.16
CA GLU A 600 2.95 -24.40 7.42
C GLU A 600 4.00 -24.97 8.39
N ILE A 601 4.44 -26.21 8.18
CA ILE A 601 5.49 -26.89 8.96
C ILE A 601 6.57 -27.37 8.01
N LYS A 602 7.76 -26.75 8.07
CA LYS A 602 8.86 -27.02 7.14
C LYS A 602 10.20 -27.10 7.86
N ARG A 603 11.10 -27.94 7.36
CA ARG A 603 12.46 -28.11 7.90
C ARG A 603 12.43 -28.38 9.42
N VAL A 604 11.62 -29.31 9.84
CA VAL A 604 11.55 -29.85 11.20
C VAL A 604 12.09 -31.29 11.23
N SER A 605 12.23 -31.89 12.43
CA SER A 605 12.65 -33.30 12.56
C SER A 605 11.68 -34.24 11.85
N GLU A 606 12.18 -35.31 11.28
CA GLU A 606 11.36 -36.37 10.66
C GLU A 606 10.30 -36.88 11.63
N ALA A 607 10.70 -37.10 12.89
CA ALA A 607 9.79 -37.53 13.94
C ALA A 607 8.59 -36.59 14.14
N LEU A 608 8.80 -35.28 14.10
CA LEU A 608 7.70 -34.30 14.20
C LEU A 608 6.84 -34.31 12.94
N ARG A 609 7.45 -34.45 11.77
CA ARG A 609 6.78 -34.51 10.49
C ARG A 609 5.81 -35.68 10.41
N GLU A 610 6.30 -36.89 10.75
CA GLU A 610 5.50 -38.13 10.81
C GLU A 610 4.31 -38.00 11.79
N ARG A 611 4.52 -37.34 12.93
CA ARG A 611 3.44 -37.15 13.93
C ARG A 611 2.30 -36.27 13.42
N VAL A 612 2.58 -35.28 12.56
CA VAL A 612 1.61 -34.24 12.13
C VAL A 612 1.00 -34.56 10.76
N ARG A 613 1.58 -35.45 9.98
CA ARG A 613 0.99 -35.94 8.71
C ARG A 613 -0.37 -36.58 8.92
N GLU A 614 -1.17 -36.66 7.88
CA GLU A 614 -2.43 -37.38 7.87
C GLU A 614 -2.21 -38.83 8.34
N GLY A 615 -2.99 -39.25 9.33
CA GLY A 615 -2.79 -40.56 10.01
C GLY A 615 -1.76 -40.54 11.15
N GLY A 616 -0.99 -39.49 11.34
CA GLY A 616 -0.04 -39.32 12.44
C GLY A 616 -0.70 -39.07 13.79
N VAL A 617 -0.02 -39.41 14.88
CA VAL A 617 -0.55 -39.36 16.26
C VAL A 617 -0.91 -37.93 16.74
N ASP A 618 -0.45 -36.91 16.09
CA ASP A 618 -0.74 -35.49 16.42
C ASP A 618 -1.64 -34.82 15.38
N PHE A 619 -2.02 -35.50 14.29
CA PHE A 619 -2.86 -34.91 13.22
C PHE A 619 -4.21 -34.39 13.73
N TYR A 620 -4.84 -35.09 14.68
CA TYR A 620 -6.11 -34.68 15.28
C TYR A 620 -6.09 -33.30 15.91
N LYS A 621 -4.91 -32.75 16.22
CA LYS A 621 -4.75 -31.39 16.77
C LYS A 621 -4.94 -30.30 15.72
N VAL A 622 -4.80 -30.63 14.44
CA VAL A 622 -4.78 -29.69 13.32
C VAL A 622 -5.68 -30.09 12.15
N GLN A 623 -6.38 -31.23 12.23
CA GLN A 623 -7.25 -31.75 11.16
C GLN A 623 -8.37 -30.78 10.72
N HIS A 624 -8.72 -29.80 11.56
CA HIS A 624 -9.72 -28.78 11.26
C HIS A 624 -9.17 -27.62 10.41
N VAL A 625 -7.87 -27.59 10.14
CA VAL A 625 -7.22 -26.50 9.37
C VAL A 625 -7.36 -26.79 7.88
N PRO A 626 -7.97 -25.87 7.08
CA PRO A 626 -8.23 -26.12 5.66
C PRO A 626 -6.98 -26.21 4.79
N SER A 627 -5.92 -25.46 5.14
CA SER A 627 -4.67 -25.43 4.37
C SER A 627 -3.50 -25.86 5.25
N ILE A 628 -3.03 -27.09 5.05
CA ILE A 628 -1.87 -27.65 5.76
C ILE A 628 -0.77 -27.95 4.73
N SER A 629 0.43 -27.37 4.95
CA SER A 629 1.64 -27.65 4.17
C SER A 629 2.71 -28.20 5.10
N ILE A 630 3.10 -29.46 4.90
CA ILE A 630 4.15 -30.16 5.65
C ILE A 630 5.22 -30.61 4.65
N ASP A 631 6.48 -30.19 4.90
CA ASP A 631 7.60 -30.44 4.00
C ASP A 631 8.88 -30.81 4.77
#